data_35326319e01e412acc074e6b1447b22d
#
_entry.id   35326319e01e412acc074e6b1447b22d
#
_cell.length_a   1.000
_cell.length_b   1.000
_cell.length_c   1.000
_cell.angle_alpha   90.00
_cell.angle_beta   90.00
_cell.angle_gamma   90.00
#
_symmetry.space_group_name_H-M   'P 1'
#
loop_
_entity.id
_entity.type
_entity.pdbx_description
1 polymer ?
#
loop_
_entity_poly.entity_id
_entity_poly.type
_entity_poly.pdbx_seq_one_letter_code
_entity_poly.pdbx_strand_id
1 'polypeptide(L)'
;MAAITNPTVNSYKRINAPRTLSGASWAPNTITWTENNRTHMVRVPDAGRFELRLPDGATNPYLLQAAIITAGLNGVEKKLDPGERSNTNMYEDAKAIAKAEKLPLNLLDALRAFDKDKSFIKRTQSIK
;
A
#
# COMPACT_ATOMS: atom_id res chain seq x y z
N MET A 1 -2.63 -5.41 -4.89
CA MET A 1 -2.16 -5.39 -3.47
C MET A 1 -3.30 -5.11 -2.47
N ALA A 2 -4.11 -4.05 -2.63
CA ALA A 2 -5.12 -3.66 -1.61
C ALA A 2 -6.10 -4.76 -1.21
N ALA A 3 -6.57 -5.60 -2.12
CA ALA A 3 -7.45 -6.73 -1.81
C ALA A 3 -6.81 -7.78 -0.87
N ILE A 4 -5.48 -7.88 -0.85
CA ILE A 4 -4.74 -8.78 0.02
C ILE A 4 -4.42 -8.11 1.35
N THR A 5 -3.98 -6.87 1.32
CA THR A 5 -3.57 -6.12 2.51
C THR A 5 -4.74 -5.63 3.36
N ASN A 6 -5.91 -5.48 2.75
CA ASN A 6 -7.14 -4.97 3.37
C ASN A 6 -8.33 -5.87 2.98
N PRO A 7 -8.37 -7.14 3.47
CA PRO A 7 -9.22 -8.18 2.89
C PRO A 7 -10.70 -8.13 3.37
N THR A 8 -11.03 -7.26 4.29
CA THR A 8 -12.39 -7.20 4.87
C THR A 8 -13.01 -5.82 4.72
N VAL A 9 -14.34 -5.74 4.81
CA VAL A 9 -15.05 -4.45 4.84
C VAL A 9 -14.58 -3.59 6.01
N ASN A 10 -14.24 -4.20 7.15
CA ASN A 10 -13.73 -3.49 8.33
C ASN A 10 -12.34 -2.87 8.11
N SER A 11 -11.51 -3.45 7.23
CA SER A 11 -10.20 -2.88 6.87
C SER A 11 -10.33 -1.43 6.38
N TYR A 12 -11.41 -1.13 5.66
CA TYR A 12 -11.64 0.20 5.08
C TYR A 12 -12.17 1.23 6.06
N LYS A 13 -12.65 0.81 7.23
CA LYS A 13 -12.94 1.74 8.33
C LYS A 13 -11.69 2.48 8.79
N ARG A 14 -10.54 1.79 8.84
CA ARG A 14 -9.26 2.39 9.19
C ARG A 14 -8.77 3.37 8.11
N ILE A 15 -8.89 2.99 6.82
CA ILE A 15 -8.49 3.84 5.69
C ILE A 15 -9.36 5.12 5.64
N ASN A 16 -10.64 4.99 5.92
CA ASN A 16 -11.62 6.08 5.88
C ASN A 16 -11.79 6.80 7.22
N ALA A 17 -11.04 6.40 8.26
CA ALA A 17 -11.15 7.01 9.58
C ALA A 17 -10.80 8.50 9.52
N PRO A 18 -11.48 9.35 10.30
CA PRO A 18 -11.12 10.75 10.41
C PRO A 18 -9.70 10.88 10.98
N ARG A 19 -8.99 11.89 10.54
CA ARG A 19 -7.65 12.16 11.05
C ARG A 19 -7.72 12.50 12.53
N THR A 20 -6.87 11.86 13.31
CA THR A 20 -6.71 12.15 14.73
C THR A 20 -5.32 12.66 15.00
N LEU A 21 -5.15 13.56 15.98
CA LEU A 21 -3.84 14.09 16.37
C LEU A 21 -2.89 12.99 16.85
N SER A 22 -3.42 11.93 17.44
CA SER A 22 -2.63 10.78 17.90
C SER A 22 -2.12 9.88 16.77
N GLY A 23 -2.70 9.98 15.56
CA GLY A 23 -2.38 9.09 14.43
C GLY A 23 -2.73 7.62 14.66
N ALA A 24 -3.42 7.29 15.75
CA ALA A 24 -3.70 5.90 16.11
C ALA A 24 -4.56 5.15 15.08
N SER A 25 -5.43 5.87 14.37
CA SER A 25 -6.28 5.34 13.29
C SER A 25 -5.74 5.60 11.89
N TRP A 26 -4.52 6.14 11.76
CA TRP A 26 -3.97 6.48 10.46
C TRP A 26 -3.70 5.25 9.60
N ALA A 27 -4.19 5.29 8.37
CA ALA A 27 -3.81 4.39 7.31
C ALA A 27 -3.57 5.18 6.01
N PRO A 28 -2.59 4.80 5.18
CA PRO A 28 -2.35 5.46 3.92
C PRO A 28 -3.52 5.26 2.96
N ASN A 29 -3.86 6.30 2.20
CA ASN A 29 -4.89 6.26 1.16
C ASN A 29 -4.35 6.63 -0.23
N THR A 30 -3.04 6.83 -0.33
CA THR A 30 -2.32 7.15 -1.57
C THR A 30 -1.09 6.26 -1.71
N ILE A 31 -0.71 5.99 -2.97
CA ILE A 31 0.50 5.24 -3.30
C ILE A 31 1.67 6.22 -3.27
N THR A 32 2.40 6.21 -2.17
CA THR A 32 3.53 7.11 -1.93
C THR A 32 4.63 6.41 -1.14
N TRP A 33 5.86 6.88 -1.33
CA TRP A 33 7.01 6.43 -0.56
C TRP A 33 7.85 7.59 -0.02
N THR A 34 8.58 7.34 1.04
CA THR A 34 9.40 8.34 1.72
C THR A 34 10.51 7.65 2.53
N GLU A 35 11.39 8.45 3.11
CA GLU A 35 12.36 8.00 4.12
C GLU A 35 11.67 7.74 5.47
N ASN A 36 12.17 8.32 6.54
CA ASN A 36 11.70 8.10 7.90
C ASN A 36 10.43 8.89 8.26
N ASN A 37 9.38 8.80 7.45
CA ASN A 37 8.09 9.44 7.72
C ASN A 37 6.95 8.40 7.72
N ARG A 38 6.26 8.24 8.86
CA ARG A 38 5.20 7.24 9.06
C ARG A 38 3.86 7.59 8.43
N THR A 39 3.76 8.68 7.69
CA THR A 39 2.50 9.11 7.08
C THR A 39 2.33 8.64 5.63
N HIS A 40 3.27 7.88 5.08
CA HIS A 40 3.23 7.35 3.71
C HIS A 40 2.99 5.83 3.67
N MET A 41 2.60 5.32 2.50
CA MET A 41 2.34 3.90 2.29
C MET A 41 3.61 3.05 2.44
N VAL A 42 4.71 3.50 1.85
CA VAL A 42 6.02 2.85 1.97
C VAL A 42 6.99 3.80 2.67
N ARG A 43 7.57 3.32 3.75
CA ARG A 43 8.60 4.02 4.52
C ARG A 43 9.93 3.29 4.38
N VAL A 44 11.00 4.00 4.08
CA VAL A 44 12.37 3.48 4.00
C VAL A 44 13.20 4.13 5.12
N PRO A 45 13.15 3.63 6.36
CA PRO A 45 13.79 4.28 7.50
C PRO A 45 15.31 4.23 7.43
N ASP A 46 15.86 3.17 6.83
CA ASP A 46 17.29 2.92 6.70
C ASP A 46 17.60 2.20 5.40
N ALA A 47 18.85 2.23 4.96
CA ALA A 47 19.31 1.49 3.79
C ALA A 47 19.05 -0.02 3.94
N GLY A 48 18.55 -0.65 2.90
CA GLY A 48 18.27 -2.09 2.86
C GLY A 48 16.98 -2.54 3.58
N ARG A 49 16.17 -1.61 4.10
CA ARG A 49 14.92 -1.93 4.80
C ARG A 49 13.78 -1.02 4.36
N PHE A 50 12.63 -1.59 4.12
CA PHE A 50 11.40 -0.83 3.95
C PHE A 50 10.28 -1.36 4.85
N GLU A 51 9.30 -0.53 5.09
CA GLU A 51 8.10 -0.80 5.89
C GLU A 51 6.87 -0.50 5.04
N LEU A 52 6.11 -1.56 4.71
CA LEU A 52 4.81 -1.40 4.05
C LEU A 52 3.74 -1.15 5.11
N ARG A 53 3.14 0.02 5.11
CA ARG A 53 2.18 0.48 6.13
C ARG A 53 0.72 0.31 5.74
N LEU A 54 0.46 -0.37 4.64
CA LEU A 54 -0.88 -0.62 4.11
C LEU A 54 -1.63 -1.77 4.81
N PRO A 55 -0.97 -2.91 5.18
CA PRO A 55 -1.66 -4.07 5.70
C PRO A 55 -2.39 -3.80 7.02
N ASP A 56 -3.57 -4.38 7.18
CA ASP A 56 -4.28 -4.40 8.44
C ASP A 56 -4.18 -5.77 9.15
N GLY A 57 -4.65 -5.82 10.41
CA GLY A 57 -4.52 -7.02 11.24
C GLY A 57 -5.35 -8.22 10.77
N ALA A 58 -6.31 -8.04 9.85
CA ALA A 58 -7.11 -9.13 9.28
C ALA A 58 -6.42 -9.81 8.07
N THR A 59 -5.27 -9.30 7.65
CA THR A 59 -4.51 -9.83 6.52
C THR A 59 -3.98 -11.23 6.83
N ASN A 60 -4.13 -12.17 5.89
CA ASN A 60 -3.47 -13.46 6.00
C ASN A 60 -1.94 -13.28 5.85
N PRO A 61 -1.12 -13.63 6.87
CA PRO A 61 0.31 -13.34 6.86
C PRO A 61 1.07 -14.08 5.77
N TYR A 62 0.67 -15.29 5.42
CA TYR A 62 1.33 -16.07 4.36
C TYR A 62 1.06 -15.46 2.98
N LEU A 63 -0.19 -15.12 2.73
CA LEU A 63 -0.59 -14.48 1.47
C LEU A 63 0.03 -13.08 1.33
N LEU A 64 0.14 -12.34 2.42
CA LEU A 64 0.78 -11.02 2.44
C LEU A 64 2.24 -11.11 2.02
N GLN A 65 3.01 -12.03 2.62
CA GLN A 65 4.42 -12.21 2.31
C GLN A 65 4.61 -12.62 0.84
N ALA A 66 3.84 -13.58 0.35
CA ALA A 66 3.87 -13.98 -1.04
C ALA A 66 3.57 -12.82 -1.99
N ALA A 67 2.58 -11.99 -1.65
CA ALA A 67 2.19 -10.83 -2.45
C ALA A 67 3.28 -9.74 -2.48
N ILE A 68 3.92 -9.47 -1.35
CA ILE A 68 5.01 -8.48 -1.26
C ILE A 68 6.21 -8.93 -2.10
N ILE A 69 6.62 -10.21 -1.97
CA ILE A 69 7.73 -10.77 -2.74
C ILE A 69 7.40 -10.73 -4.24
N THR A 70 6.20 -11.18 -4.62
CA THR A 70 5.76 -11.19 -6.02
C THR A 70 5.75 -9.77 -6.62
N ALA A 71 5.22 -8.79 -5.89
CA ALA A 71 5.19 -7.40 -6.35
C ALA A 71 6.60 -6.81 -6.45
N GLY A 72 7.46 -7.07 -5.46
CA GLY A 72 8.84 -6.61 -5.45
C GLY A 72 9.64 -7.17 -6.63
N LEU A 73 9.59 -8.50 -6.85
CA LEU A 73 10.26 -9.13 -7.98
C LEU A 73 9.75 -8.61 -9.33
N ASN A 74 8.44 -8.40 -9.47
CA ASN A 74 7.87 -7.80 -10.67
C ASN A 74 8.41 -6.38 -10.92
N GLY A 75 8.55 -5.58 -9.87
CA GLY A 75 9.15 -4.24 -9.95
C GLY A 75 10.60 -4.27 -10.42
N VAL A 76 11.40 -5.16 -9.83
CA VAL A 76 12.82 -5.33 -10.20
C VAL A 76 12.99 -5.80 -11.65
N GLU A 77 12.25 -6.83 -12.06
CA GLU A 77 12.34 -7.39 -13.42
C GLU A 77 11.92 -6.40 -14.50
N LYS A 78 10.88 -5.61 -14.23
CA LYS A 78 10.38 -4.58 -15.13
C LYS A 78 11.13 -3.25 -15.01
N LYS A 79 12.07 -3.14 -14.06
CA LYS A 79 12.79 -1.91 -13.75
C LYS A 79 11.84 -0.73 -13.55
N LEU A 80 10.77 -0.98 -12.77
CA LEU A 80 9.76 0.05 -12.51
C LEU A 80 10.35 1.17 -11.68
N ASP A 81 10.08 2.42 -12.09
CA ASP A 81 10.41 3.59 -11.31
C ASP A 81 9.37 3.76 -10.19
N PRO A 82 9.79 3.87 -8.92
CA PRO A 82 8.85 4.10 -7.80
C PRO A 82 8.26 5.53 -7.78
N GLY A 83 8.68 6.39 -8.70
CA GLY A 83 8.31 7.80 -8.72
C GLY A 83 9.06 8.65 -7.69
N GLU A 84 8.72 9.94 -7.63
CA GLU A 84 9.38 10.87 -6.74
C GLU A 84 9.11 10.56 -5.26
N ARG A 85 10.17 10.69 -4.46
CA ARG A 85 10.06 10.61 -3.00
C ARG A 85 9.27 11.81 -2.47
N SER A 86 8.30 11.56 -1.61
CA SER A 86 7.57 12.62 -0.93
C SER A 86 8.06 12.82 0.50
N ASN A 87 8.35 14.06 0.88
CA ASN A 87 8.68 14.44 2.26
C ASN A 87 7.49 15.08 3.01
N THR A 88 6.32 15.12 2.39
CA THR A 88 5.13 15.75 2.94
C THR A 88 4.65 15.06 4.20
N ASN A 89 4.32 15.82 5.24
CA ASN A 89 3.58 15.30 6.37
C ASN A 89 2.10 15.18 6.00
N MET A 90 1.62 13.96 5.77
CA MET A 90 0.25 13.69 5.33
C MET A 90 -0.82 14.04 6.37
N TYR A 91 -0.45 14.25 7.63
CA TYR A 91 -1.37 14.76 8.64
C TYR A 91 -1.70 16.24 8.41
N GLU A 92 -0.73 17.01 7.94
CA GLU A 92 -0.82 18.47 7.82
C GLU A 92 -1.23 18.89 6.41
N ASP A 93 -0.62 18.32 5.39
CA ASP A 93 -0.81 18.72 4.00
C ASP A 93 -0.98 17.55 3.02
N ALA A 94 -2.09 16.84 3.13
CA ALA A 94 -2.42 15.79 2.17
C ALA A 94 -2.75 16.32 0.75
N LYS A 95 -3.00 17.63 0.60
CA LYS A 95 -3.27 18.24 -0.70
C LYS A 95 -2.00 18.41 -1.53
N ALA A 96 -0.83 18.52 -0.90
CA ALA A 96 0.46 18.64 -1.57
C ALA A 96 0.76 17.48 -2.52
N ILE A 97 0.16 16.33 -2.28
CA ILE A 97 0.29 15.15 -3.17
C ILE A 97 -1.01 14.78 -3.88
N ALA A 98 -1.78 15.78 -4.27
CA ALA A 98 -3.05 15.59 -5.00
C ALA A 98 -2.90 14.77 -6.31
N LYS A 99 -1.68 14.73 -6.89
CA LYS A 99 -1.34 13.95 -8.08
C LYS A 99 -1.02 12.49 -7.81
N ALA A 100 -0.79 12.10 -6.54
CA ALA A 100 -0.49 10.70 -6.21
C ALA A 100 -1.70 9.80 -6.48
N GLU A 101 -1.43 8.62 -7.01
CA GLU A 101 -2.45 7.61 -7.25
C GLU A 101 -3.11 7.21 -5.93
N LYS A 102 -4.44 7.13 -5.93
CA LYS A 102 -5.22 6.80 -4.75
C LYS A 102 -5.41 5.29 -4.62
N LEU A 103 -5.34 4.82 -3.39
CA LEU A 103 -5.73 3.46 -3.05
C LEU A 103 -7.26 3.31 -3.09
N PRO A 104 -7.77 2.10 -3.38
CA PRO A 104 -9.20 1.81 -3.24
C PRO A 104 -9.71 2.14 -1.83
N LEU A 105 -10.88 2.76 -1.74
CA LEU A 105 -11.48 3.18 -0.47
C LEU A 105 -12.55 2.20 0.04
N ASN A 106 -12.78 1.10 -0.67
CA ASN A 106 -13.69 0.04 -0.26
C ASN A 106 -13.23 -1.31 -0.85
N LEU A 107 -13.77 -2.39 -0.28
CA LEU A 107 -13.38 -3.74 -0.66
C LEU A 107 -13.73 -4.07 -2.11
N LEU A 108 -14.89 -3.62 -2.61
CA LEU A 108 -15.32 -3.92 -3.97
C LEU A 108 -14.37 -3.31 -5.01
N ASP A 109 -13.95 -2.07 -4.82
CA ASP A 109 -13.00 -1.43 -5.73
C ASP A 109 -11.61 -2.06 -5.63
N ALA A 110 -11.19 -2.51 -4.45
CA ALA A 110 -9.95 -3.26 -4.28
C ALA A 110 -9.98 -4.61 -5.02
N LEU A 111 -11.10 -5.33 -4.97
CA LEU A 111 -11.30 -6.58 -5.71
C LEU A 111 -11.33 -6.35 -7.23
N ARG A 112 -12.01 -5.29 -7.68
CA ARG A 112 -12.00 -4.90 -9.10
C ARG A 112 -10.61 -4.56 -9.61
N ALA A 113 -9.83 -3.82 -8.81
CA ALA A 113 -8.45 -3.50 -9.15
C ALA A 113 -7.58 -4.75 -9.20
N PHE A 114 -7.78 -5.69 -8.27
CA PHE A 114 -7.07 -6.97 -8.24
C PHE A 114 -7.41 -7.83 -9.48
N ASP A 115 -8.68 -7.94 -9.85
CA ASP A 115 -9.10 -8.71 -11.03
C ASP A 115 -8.52 -8.16 -12.35
N LYS A 116 -8.34 -6.84 -12.42
CA LYS A 116 -7.71 -6.18 -13.57
C LYS A 116 -6.20 -6.45 -13.68
N ASP A 117 -5.52 -6.76 -12.57
CA ASP A 117 -4.08 -6.98 -12.54
C ASP A 117 -3.71 -8.42 -12.96
N LYS A 118 -3.87 -8.69 -14.25
CA LYS A 118 -3.58 -10.00 -14.85
C LYS A 118 -2.10 -10.40 -14.72
N SER A 119 -1.20 -9.44 -14.62
CA SER A 119 0.25 -9.70 -14.48
C SER A 119 0.56 -10.30 -13.11
N PHE A 120 -0.03 -9.75 -12.05
CA PHE A 120 0.11 -10.25 -10.69
C PHE A 120 -0.52 -11.64 -10.54
N ILE A 121 -1.75 -11.84 -11.04
CA ILE A 121 -2.46 -13.12 -10.95
C ILE A 121 -1.70 -14.23 -11.65
N LYS A 122 -1.23 -14.01 -12.89
CA LYS A 122 -0.45 -15.00 -13.64
C LYS A 122 0.82 -15.40 -12.89
N ARG A 123 1.51 -14.43 -12.29
CA ARG A 123 2.76 -14.68 -11.56
C ARG A 123 2.54 -15.51 -10.30
N THR A 124 1.47 -15.26 -9.55
CA THR A 124 1.14 -16.07 -8.36
C THR A 124 0.76 -17.51 -8.71
N GLN A 125 0.19 -17.76 -9.89
CA GLN A 125 -0.12 -19.09 -10.39
C GLN A 125 1.12 -19.86 -10.91
N SER A 126 2.19 -19.18 -11.26
CA SER A 126 3.43 -19.78 -11.77
C SER A 126 4.39 -20.24 -10.67
N ILE A 127 4.11 -19.95 -9.41
CA ILE A 127 4.85 -20.45 -8.26
C ILE A 127 4.28 -21.85 -7.95
N LYS A 128 4.91 -22.88 -8.57
CA LYS A 128 4.63 -24.28 -8.29
C LYS A 128 5.62 -24.81 -7.26
#